data_f6e5575bf0e78f25fd07130623b9912b
#
_entry.id   f6e5575bf0e78f25fd07130623b9912b
#
_cell.length_a   1.000
_cell.length_b   1.000
_cell.length_c   1.000
_cell.angle_alpha   90.00
_cell.angle_beta   90.00
_cell.angle_gamma   90.00
#
_symmetry.space_group_name_H-M   'P 1'
#
loop_
_entity.id
_entity.type
_entity.pdbx_description
1 polymer ?
#
loop_
_entity_poly.entity_id
_entity_poly.type
_entity_poly.pdbx_seq_one_letter_code
_entity_poly.pdbx_strand_id
1 'polypeptide(L)'
;MRMKLNQKQVQKNNSGFSIIELLVVVAIMAVFIGGALTTFLSVSRTNVKKSNSVINDAMIFCKGKAMTNAAKEWKLVLTEHEANVVKVSSDGKVSTIKSYALPNKVDIFVNTSEESYEGKIGDDGDYESVSIVYSSKGSITKVYDENNNSLMDKFGNTCCIVSKYKQSKSASIKLYFITGKHAKQ
;
A
#
# COMPACT_ATOMS: atom_id res chain seq x y z
N MET A 1 30.20 64.13 -45.85
CA MET A 1 30.54 63.63 -44.52
C MET A 1 29.98 62.21 -44.39
N ARG A 2 30.82 61.14 -44.51
CA ARG A 2 30.33 59.73 -44.47
C ARG A 2 30.73 59.15 -43.13
N MET A 3 29.72 58.87 -42.30
CA MET A 3 29.90 58.10 -41.00
C MET A 3 30.23 56.67 -41.34
N LYS A 4 31.39 56.20 -40.93
CA LYS A 4 31.74 54.76 -40.91
C LYS A 4 31.13 54.13 -39.67
N LEU A 5 30.12 53.29 -39.85
CA LEU A 5 29.57 52.40 -38.79
C LEU A 5 30.56 51.28 -38.52
N ASN A 6 31.13 51.32 -37.34
CA ASN A 6 32.06 50.29 -36.82
C ASN A 6 31.19 49.07 -36.40
N GLN A 7 31.12 48.06 -37.23
CA GLN A 7 30.49 46.78 -36.86
C GLN A 7 31.47 46.02 -35.92
N LYS A 8 31.18 46.04 -34.63
CA LYS A 8 31.79 45.14 -33.67
C LYS A 8 31.39 43.71 -34.02
N GLN A 9 32.25 42.94 -34.60
CA GLN A 9 32.08 41.51 -34.78
C GLN A 9 32.04 40.86 -33.39
N VAL A 10 30.88 40.35 -32.99
CA VAL A 10 30.70 39.49 -31.83
C VAL A 10 31.38 38.17 -32.18
N GLN A 11 32.59 37.94 -31.65
CA GLN A 11 33.30 36.69 -31.78
C GLN A 11 32.52 35.63 -30.99
N LYS A 12 31.79 34.75 -31.69
CA LYS A 12 31.05 33.61 -31.13
C LYS A 12 32.10 32.55 -30.75
N ASN A 13 32.50 32.56 -29.49
CA ASN A 13 33.36 31.49 -28.96
C ASN A 13 32.63 30.16 -29.01
N ASN A 14 32.82 29.41 -30.07
CA ASN A 14 32.43 28.00 -30.17
C ASN A 14 33.51 27.15 -29.44
N SER A 15 33.56 27.25 -28.15
CA SER A 15 34.33 26.29 -27.33
C SER A 15 33.54 24.97 -27.29
N GLY A 16 33.92 24.02 -28.15
CA GLY A 16 33.42 22.66 -28.10
C GLY A 16 33.87 22.02 -26.78
N PHE A 17 33.03 21.15 -26.23
CA PHE A 17 33.41 20.37 -25.03
C PHE A 17 34.63 19.50 -25.31
N SER A 18 35.56 19.50 -24.38
CA SER A 18 36.70 18.58 -24.40
C SER A 18 36.19 17.13 -24.16
N ILE A 19 36.84 16.16 -24.82
CA ILE A 19 36.54 14.74 -24.62
C ILE A 19 36.67 14.35 -23.12
N ILE A 20 37.61 14.96 -22.42
CA ILE A 20 37.80 14.71 -20.98
C ILE A 20 36.66 15.27 -20.13
N GLU A 21 36.08 16.42 -20.49
CA GLU A 21 34.91 16.99 -19.84
C GLU A 21 33.67 16.07 -20.01
N LEU A 22 33.49 15.55 -21.22
CA LEU A 22 32.41 14.59 -21.49
C LEU A 22 32.59 13.32 -20.65
N LEU A 23 33.80 12.79 -20.58
CA LEU A 23 34.10 11.57 -19.81
C LEU A 23 33.84 11.76 -18.33
N VAL A 24 34.22 12.91 -17.75
CA VAL A 24 33.96 13.24 -16.35
C VAL A 24 32.45 13.34 -16.08
N VAL A 25 31.70 14.01 -16.96
CA VAL A 25 30.24 14.13 -16.82
C VAL A 25 29.57 12.76 -16.85
N VAL A 26 29.97 11.88 -17.79
CA VAL A 26 29.40 10.50 -17.87
C VAL A 26 29.76 9.70 -16.61
N ALA A 27 30.97 9.80 -16.10
CA ALA A 27 31.37 9.13 -14.87
C ALA A 27 30.55 9.58 -13.65
N ILE A 28 30.33 10.89 -13.50
CA ILE A 28 29.50 11.45 -12.44
C ILE A 28 28.04 10.98 -12.58
N MET A 29 27.46 11.01 -13.79
CA MET A 29 26.12 10.53 -14.06
C MET A 29 25.96 9.05 -13.71
N ALA A 30 26.94 8.22 -14.04
CA ALA A 30 26.90 6.78 -13.73
C ALA A 30 26.83 6.52 -12.20
N VAL A 31 27.56 7.29 -11.39
CA VAL A 31 27.50 7.18 -9.93
C VAL A 31 26.13 7.62 -9.39
N PHE A 32 25.57 8.72 -9.89
CA PHE A 32 24.25 9.20 -9.47
C PHE A 32 23.13 8.21 -9.85
N ILE A 33 23.17 7.64 -11.04
CA ILE A 33 22.16 6.66 -11.49
C ILE A 33 22.24 5.40 -10.61
N GLY A 34 23.43 4.89 -10.31
CA GLY A 34 23.63 3.74 -9.43
C GLY A 34 23.08 3.95 -8.02
N GLY A 35 23.32 5.11 -7.42
CA GLY A 35 22.79 5.49 -6.10
C GLY A 35 21.25 5.65 -6.06
N ALA A 36 20.68 6.25 -7.09
CA ALA A 36 19.23 6.47 -7.17
C ALA A 36 18.44 5.17 -7.24
N LEU A 37 18.90 4.17 -8.00
CA LEU A 37 18.24 2.87 -8.15
C LEU A 37 18.16 2.10 -6.83
N THR A 38 19.25 2.06 -6.07
CA THR A 38 19.28 1.34 -4.77
C THR A 38 18.35 1.98 -3.74
N THR A 39 18.27 3.29 -3.71
CA THR A 39 17.38 4.03 -2.81
C THR A 39 15.90 3.76 -3.13
N PHE A 40 15.53 3.77 -4.42
CA PHE A 40 14.15 3.50 -4.84
C PHE A 40 13.67 2.10 -4.44
N LEU A 41 14.50 1.07 -4.64
CA LEU A 41 14.17 -0.31 -4.24
C LEU A 41 14.04 -0.47 -2.72
N SER A 42 14.84 0.23 -1.95
CA SER A 42 14.79 0.22 -0.48
C SER A 42 13.50 0.83 0.05
N VAL A 43 13.09 1.99 -0.49
CA VAL A 43 11.85 2.68 -0.10
C VAL A 43 10.61 1.81 -0.41
N SER A 44 10.58 1.17 -1.58
CA SER A 44 9.47 0.30 -1.98
C SER A 44 9.27 -0.87 -1.01
N ARG A 45 10.37 -1.55 -0.63
CA ARG A 45 10.33 -2.65 0.36
C ARG A 45 9.88 -2.19 1.73
N THR A 46 10.30 -1.00 2.15
CA THR A 46 9.91 -0.40 3.43
C THR A 46 8.42 -0.10 3.45
N ASN A 47 7.86 0.45 2.37
CA ASN A 47 6.43 0.75 2.27
C ASN A 47 5.56 -0.51 2.32
N VAL A 48 5.95 -1.59 1.65
CA VAL A 48 5.24 -2.88 1.71
C VAL A 48 5.23 -3.44 3.14
N LYS A 49 6.39 -3.46 3.82
CA LYS A 49 6.49 -3.91 5.22
C LYS A 49 5.67 -3.03 6.15
N LYS A 50 5.69 -1.71 5.94
CA LYS A 50 4.90 -0.75 6.73
C LYS A 50 3.42 -0.97 6.53
N SER A 51 2.93 -1.14 5.30
CA SER A 51 1.53 -1.46 5.01
C SER A 51 1.09 -2.72 5.75
N ASN A 52 1.87 -3.80 5.62
CA ASN A 52 1.59 -5.06 6.31
C ASN A 52 1.56 -4.91 7.84
N SER A 53 2.47 -4.11 8.42
CA SER A 53 2.47 -3.83 9.86
C SER A 53 1.24 -3.04 10.29
N VAL A 54 0.88 -2.01 9.53
CA VAL A 54 -0.29 -1.16 9.81
C VAL A 54 -1.59 -1.96 9.78
N ILE A 55 -1.79 -2.80 8.76
CA ILE A 55 -2.96 -3.68 8.66
C ILE A 55 -3.01 -4.65 9.84
N ASN A 56 -1.89 -5.27 10.19
CA ASN A 56 -1.80 -6.16 11.34
C ASN A 56 -2.18 -5.46 12.66
N ASP A 57 -1.69 -4.24 12.88
CA ASP A 57 -1.99 -3.46 14.08
C ASP A 57 -3.49 -3.07 14.14
N ALA A 58 -4.08 -2.74 12.99
CA ALA A 58 -5.51 -2.49 12.88
C ALA A 58 -6.34 -3.74 13.20
N MET A 59 -5.91 -4.92 12.74
CA MET A 59 -6.54 -6.21 13.06
C MET A 59 -6.48 -6.52 14.54
N ILE A 60 -5.29 -6.38 15.17
CA ILE A 60 -5.10 -6.61 16.61
C ILE A 60 -6.02 -5.69 17.40
N PHE A 61 -6.07 -4.42 17.04
CA PHE A 61 -6.92 -3.43 17.72
C PHE A 61 -8.40 -3.76 17.54
N CYS A 62 -8.85 -4.05 16.31
CA CYS A 62 -10.24 -4.41 16.03
C CYS A 62 -10.67 -5.66 16.79
N LYS A 63 -9.87 -6.73 16.73
CA LYS A 63 -10.08 -7.98 17.48
C LYS A 63 -10.16 -7.73 18.99
N GLY A 64 -9.20 -6.97 19.54
CA GLY A 64 -9.20 -6.62 20.96
C GLY A 64 -10.46 -5.86 21.39
N LYS A 65 -10.93 -4.92 20.57
CA LYS A 65 -12.19 -4.20 20.82
C LYS A 65 -13.41 -5.11 20.73
N ALA A 66 -13.45 -6.03 19.76
CA ALA A 66 -14.53 -7.00 19.64
C ALA A 66 -14.65 -7.91 20.86
N MET A 67 -13.52 -8.29 21.46
CA MET A 67 -13.48 -9.16 22.64
C MET A 67 -13.81 -8.43 23.95
N THR A 68 -13.56 -7.12 24.03
CA THR A 68 -13.67 -6.36 25.29
C THR A 68 -14.90 -5.46 25.38
N ASN A 69 -15.48 -5.10 24.24
CA ASN A 69 -16.57 -4.12 24.21
C ASN A 69 -17.82 -4.70 23.55
N ALA A 70 -18.94 -4.65 24.28
CA ALA A 70 -20.25 -5.01 23.73
C ALA A 70 -20.63 -4.04 22.60
N ALA A 71 -20.90 -4.60 21.44
CA ALA A 71 -21.46 -3.92 20.29
C ALA A 71 -22.17 -4.97 19.43
N LYS A 72 -23.03 -4.52 18.51
CA LYS A 72 -23.64 -5.42 17.54
C LYS A 72 -22.56 -6.07 16.67
N GLU A 73 -21.59 -5.26 16.23
CA GLU A 73 -20.54 -5.72 15.33
C GLU A 73 -19.29 -4.85 15.45
N TRP A 74 -18.11 -5.48 15.39
CA TRP A 74 -16.83 -4.82 15.20
C TRP A 74 -16.22 -5.31 13.90
N LYS A 75 -15.86 -4.37 13.02
CA LYS A 75 -15.31 -4.70 11.71
C LYS A 75 -14.08 -3.86 11.38
N LEU A 76 -13.16 -4.48 10.67
CA LEU A 76 -12.06 -3.82 9.99
C LEU A 76 -12.46 -3.63 8.53
N VAL A 77 -12.49 -2.39 8.07
CA VAL A 77 -12.75 -2.04 6.67
C VAL A 77 -11.41 -1.66 6.02
N LEU A 78 -11.01 -2.43 5.05
CA LEU A 78 -9.81 -2.19 4.25
C LEU A 78 -10.22 -1.50 2.95
N THR A 79 -9.58 -0.37 2.67
CA THR A 79 -9.64 0.34 1.40
C THR A 79 -8.24 0.45 0.81
N GLU A 80 -8.06 1.03 -0.34
CA GLU A 80 -6.76 1.22 -0.98
C GLU A 80 -5.79 2.03 -0.09
N HIS A 81 -6.30 3.01 0.64
CA HIS A 81 -5.47 3.99 1.36
C HIS A 81 -5.57 3.91 2.88
N GLU A 82 -6.53 3.17 3.40
CA GLU A 82 -6.83 3.15 4.84
C GLU A 82 -7.28 1.77 5.33
N ALA A 83 -6.98 1.50 6.59
CA ALA A 83 -7.54 0.42 7.37
C ALA A 83 -8.35 1.00 8.53
N ASN A 84 -9.67 0.95 8.43
CA ASN A 84 -10.60 1.60 9.35
C ASN A 84 -11.22 0.61 10.32
N VAL A 85 -11.07 0.85 11.62
CA VAL A 85 -11.76 0.09 12.67
C VAL A 85 -13.09 0.73 12.97
N VAL A 86 -14.15 -0.01 12.67
CA VAL A 86 -15.53 0.47 12.71
C VAL A 86 -16.34 -0.31 13.74
N LYS A 87 -17.11 0.42 14.53
CA LYS A 87 -18.10 -0.11 15.48
C LYS A 87 -19.50 0.07 14.90
N VAL A 88 -20.28 -0.99 14.92
CA VAL A 88 -21.72 -0.94 14.67
C VAL A 88 -22.44 -1.15 16.00
N SER A 89 -23.16 -0.15 16.47
CA SER A 89 -23.93 -0.20 17.73
C SER A 89 -25.22 -1.00 17.55
N SER A 90 -25.86 -1.40 18.64
CA SER A 90 -27.12 -2.16 18.63
C SER A 90 -28.29 -1.41 17.95
N ASP A 91 -28.25 -0.09 17.97
CA ASP A 91 -29.18 0.82 17.28
C ASP A 91 -28.90 0.96 15.76
N GLY A 92 -27.87 0.25 15.26
CA GLY A 92 -27.46 0.29 13.85
C GLY A 92 -26.53 1.47 13.50
N LYS A 93 -26.19 2.34 14.45
CA LYS A 93 -25.28 3.45 14.21
C LYS A 93 -23.86 2.95 13.92
N VAL A 94 -23.30 3.39 12.82
CA VAL A 94 -21.94 3.08 12.38
C VAL A 94 -21.00 4.21 12.79
N SER A 95 -19.89 3.88 13.42
CA SER A 95 -18.88 4.87 13.80
C SER A 95 -17.46 4.33 13.60
N THR A 96 -16.63 5.10 12.92
CA THR A 96 -15.20 4.83 12.79
C THR A 96 -14.51 5.19 14.09
N ILE A 97 -13.90 4.22 14.74
CA ILE A 97 -13.22 4.38 16.03
C ILE A 97 -11.76 4.75 15.83
N LYS A 98 -11.14 4.19 14.80
CA LYS A 98 -9.74 4.48 14.48
C LYS A 98 -9.48 4.23 13.00
N SER A 99 -8.76 5.14 12.37
CA SER A 99 -8.26 5.01 11.00
C SER A 99 -6.74 4.87 11.02
N TYR A 100 -6.22 4.02 10.17
CA TYR A 100 -4.81 3.81 9.96
C TYR A 100 -4.51 4.06 8.49
N ALA A 101 -3.71 5.09 8.19
CA ALA A 101 -3.30 5.39 6.83
C ALA A 101 -2.31 4.34 6.30
N LEU A 102 -2.58 3.84 5.11
CA LEU A 102 -1.70 2.93 4.38
C LEU A 102 -0.74 3.73 3.49
N PRO A 103 0.49 3.23 3.27
CA PRO A 103 1.45 3.89 2.39
C PRO A 103 0.92 3.95 0.96
N ASN A 104 1.04 5.11 0.33
CA ASN A 104 0.70 5.29 -1.08
C ASN A 104 1.50 4.35 -1.98
N LYS A 105 0.92 3.96 -3.12
CA LYS A 105 1.52 3.10 -4.15
C LYS A 105 1.79 1.66 -3.71
N VAL A 106 1.14 1.20 -2.64
CA VAL A 106 1.12 -0.21 -2.24
C VAL A 106 -0.26 -0.75 -2.58
N ASP A 107 -0.31 -1.73 -3.47
CA ASP A 107 -1.54 -2.44 -3.78
C ASP A 107 -1.84 -3.47 -2.69
N ILE A 108 -3.10 -3.55 -2.28
CA ILE A 108 -3.61 -4.50 -1.29
C ILE A 108 -4.49 -5.52 -2.01
N PHE A 109 -4.24 -6.79 -1.74
CA PHE A 109 -5.00 -7.90 -2.31
C PHE A 109 -5.58 -8.76 -1.18
N VAL A 110 -6.78 -9.29 -1.39
CA VAL A 110 -7.42 -10.25 -0.48
C VAL A 110 -7.76 -11.50 -1.28
N ASN A 111 -7.08 -12.60 -0.99
CA ASN A 111 -7.16 -13.83 -1.79
C ASN A 111 -6.97 -15.10 -0.95
N THR A 112 -6.98 -16.26 -1.60
CA THR A 112 -6.84 -17.57 -0.95
C THR A 112 -5.40 -17.97 -0.66
N SER A 113 -4.42 -17.41 -1.38
CA SER A 113 -3.01 -17.76 -1.26
C SER A 113 -2.10 -16.54 -1.37
N GLU A 114 -0.89 -16.65 -0.85
CA GLU A 114 0.10 -15.58 -0.86
C GLU A 114 0.66 -15.27 -2.25
N GLU A 115 0.57 -16.23 -3.16
CA GLU A 115 1.10 -16.14 -4.52
C GLU A 115 0.05 -15.61 -5.51
N SER A 116 -1.22 -15.59 -5.13
CA SER A 116 -2.29 -15.01 -5.96
C SER A 116 -2.34 -13.49 -5.78
N TYR A 117 -2.59 -12.79 -6.87
CA TYR A 117 -2.80 -11.34 -6.91
C TYR A 117 -4.20 -10.99 -7.47
N GLU A 118 -5.14 -11.88 -7.25
CA GLU A 118 -6.57 -11.65 -7.47
C GLU A 118 -7.17 -10.97 -6.24
N GLY A 119 -8.29 -10.27 -6.41
CA GLY A 119 -8.94 -9.59 -5.30
C GLY A 119 -8.22 -8.31 -4.86
N LYS A 120 -7.76 -7.49 -5.81
CA LYS A 120 -7.19 -6.16 -5.55
C LYS A 120 -8.27 -5.27 -4.93
N ILE A 121 -7.88 -4.49 -3.89
CA ILE A 121 -8.72 -3.46 -3.27
C ILE A 121 -8.34 -2.11 -3.85
N GLY A 122 -9.31 -1.30 -4.26
CA GLY A 122 -9.15 0.05 -4.76
C GLY A 122 -9.99 0.32 -6.00
N ASP A 123 -9.97 1.55 -6.49
CA ASP A 123 -10.80 2.03 -7.61
C ASP A 123 -10.61 1.22 -8.90
N ASP A 124 -9.38 0.73 -9.14
CA ASP A 124 -9.05 -0.12 -10.30
C ASP A 124 -9.03 -1.62 -9.92
N GLY A 125 -9.61 -2.01 -8.78
CA GLY A 125 -9.56 -3.35 -8.22
C GLY A 125 -10.83 -4.17 -8.42
N ASP A 126 -10.80 -5.41 -7.91
CA ASP A 126 -11.96 -6.31 -7.87
C ASP A 126 -12.95 -5.90 -6.78
N TYR A 127 -12.49 -5.16 -5.77
CA TYR A 127 -13.26 -4.67 -4.63
C TYR A 127 -12.91 -3.21 -4.34
N GLU A 128 -13.90 -2.36 -4.11
CA GLU A 128 -13.69 -1.00 -3.60
C GLU A 128 -13.21 -1.05 -2.13
N SER A 129 -13.81 -1.94 -1.34
CA SER A 129 -13.42 -2.19 0.03
C SER A 129 -13.71 -3.63 0.45
N VAL A 130 -12.95 -4.11 1.46
CA VAL A 130 -13.21 -5.41 2.09
C VAL A 130 -13.39 -5.24 3.59
N SER A 131 -14.48 -5.76 4.11
CA SER A 131 -14.83 -5.73 5.53
C SER A 131 -14.61 -7.08 6.19
N ILE A 132 -13.87 -7.10 7.31
CA ILE A 132 -13.59 -8.28 8.13
C ILE A 132 -14.22 -8.09 9.49
N VAL A 133 -15.17 -8.95 9.86
CA VAL A 133 -15.95 -8.87 11.09
C VAL A 133 -15.42 -9.84 12.15
N TYR A 134 -15.20 -9.31 13.34
CA TYR A 134 -14.75 -10.07 14.50
C TYR A 134 -15.89 -10.34 15.49
N SER A 135 -15.96 -11.57 15.99
CA SER A 135 -16.85 -11.95 17.09
C SER A 135 -16.29 -11.51 18.44
N SER A 136 -17.13 -11.57 19.49
CA SER A 136 -16.73 -11.39 20.88
C SER A 136 -15.74 -12.45 21.38
N LYS A 137 -15.62 -13.58 20.68
CA LYS A 137 -14.61 -14.62 20.96
C LYS A 137 -13.30 -14.39 20.20
N GLY A 138 -13.23 -13.33 19.36
CA GLY A 138 -12.06 -12.99 18.56
C GLY A 138 -11.91 -13.81 17.27
N SER A 139 -12.88 -14.65 16.90
CA SER A 139 -12.91 -15.31 15.59
C SER A 139 -13.42 -14.36 14.52
N ILE A 140 -13.09 -14.63 13.26
CA ILE A 140 -13.65 -13.90 12.13
C ILE A 140 -14.96 -14.58 11.73
N THR A 141 -16.05 -13.84 11.72
CA THR A 141 -17.40 -14.37 11.43
C THR A 141 -17.88 -14.07 10.04
N LYS A 142 -17.40 -12.96 9.45
CA LYS A 142 -17.78 -12.55 8.10
C LYS A 142 -16.60 -11.84 7.42
N VAL A 143 -16.48 -12.06 6.13
CA VAL A 143 -15.66 -11.25 5.22
C VAL A 143 -16.54 -10.93 4.03
N TYR A 144 -16.70 -9.67 3.71
CA TYR A 144 -17.61 -9.24 2.63
C TYR A 144 -17.04 -7.99 1.92
N ASP A 145 -17.49 -7.82 0.67
CA ASP A 145 -17.17 -6.67 -0.16
C ASP A 145 -18.05 -5.43 0.19
N GLU A 146 -17.90 -4.34 -0.54
CA GLU A 146 -18.67 -3.10 -0.39
C GLU A 146 -20.18 -3.30 -0.64
N ASN A 147 -20.56 -4.30 -1.43
CA ASN A 147 -21.94 -4.65 -1.77
C ASN A 147 -22.56 -5.65 -0.76
N ASN A 148 -21.85 -5.97 0.32
CA ASN A 148 -22.19 -6.99 1.32
C ASN A 148 -22.25 -8.44 0.77
N ASN A 149 -21.60 -8.74 -0.35
CA ASN A 149 -21.45 -10.10 -0.82
C ASN A 149 -20.43 -10.85 0.04
N SER A 150 -20.77 -12.05 0.49
CA SER A 150 -19.86 -12.88 1.29
C SER A 150 -18.68 -13.36 0.45
N LEU A 151 -17.47 -13.10 0.95
CA LEU A 151 -16.22 -13.60 0.36
C LEU A 151 -15.74 -14.90 1.04
N MET A 152 -16.37 -15.30 2.15
CA MET A 152 -15.95 -16.50 2.91
C MET A 152 -16.07 -17.79 2.09
N ASP A 153 -17.06 -17.89 1.22
CA ASP A 153 -17.25 -19.06 0.37
C ASP A 153 -16.10 -19.22 -0.64
N LYS A 154 -15.49 -18.10 -1.07
CA LYS A 154 -14.31 -18.10 -1.94
C LYS A 154 -13.03 -18.48 -1.19
N PHE A 155 -12.91 -18.10 0.08
CA PHE A 155 -11.67 -18.22 0.85
C PHE A 155 -11.63 -19.49 1.71
N GLY A 156 -12.76 -20.16 1.96
CA GLY A 156 -12.84 -21.29 2.84
C GLY A 156 -12.53 -20.91 4.30
N ASN A 157 -11.57 -21.58 4.93
CA ASN A 157 -11.21 -21.35 6.34
C ASN A 157 -10.09 -20.31 6.56
N THR A 158 -9.45 -19.86 5.50
CA THR A 158 -8.32 -18.90 5.57
C THR A 158 -8.34 -17.94 4.41
N CYS A 159 -7.89 -16.72 4.62
CA CYS A 159 -7.55 -15.81 3.54
C CYS A 159 -6.19 -15.16 3.79
N CYS A 160 -5.61 -14.61 2.75
CA CYS A 160 -4.36 -13.88 2.79
C CYS A 160 -4.59 -12.44 2.38
N ILE A 161 -4.10 -11.49 3.18
CA ILE A 161 -3.99 -10.10 2.78
C ILE A 161 -2.56 -9.89 2.32
N VAL A 162 -2.38 -9.52 1.07
CA VAL A 162 -1.07 -9.34 0.45
C VAL A 162 -0.86 -7.87 0.12
N SER A 163 0.21 -7.30 0.63
CA SER A 163 0.68 -5.97 0.30
C SER A 163 1.79 -6.07 -0.74
N LYS A 164 1.66 -5.38 -1.88
CA LYS A 164 2.62 -5.45 -2.99
C LYS A 164 2.88 -4.06 -3.57
N TYR A 165 4.10 -3.81 -3.98
CA TYR A 165 4.49 -2.60 -4.71
C TYR A 165 5.05 -2.98 -6.07
N LYS A 166 4.27 -2.76 -7.16
CA LYS A 166 4.65 -3.12 -8.54
C LYS A 166 5.20 -4.56 -8.62
N GLN A 167 6.42 -4.74 -9.12
CA GLN A 167 7.10 -6.03 -9.23
C GLN A 167 8.01 -6.36 -8.03
N SER A 168 7.93 -5.61 -6.93
CA SER A 168 8.73 -5.87 -5.73
C SER A 168 8.24 -7.10 -4.97
N LYS A 169 9.05 -7.54 -3.98
CA LYS A 169 8.61 -8.57 -3.02
C LYS A 169 7.34 -8.13 -2.30
N SER A 170 6.39 -9.04 -2.19
CA SER A 170 5.18 -8.87 -1.39
C SER A 170 5.45 -9.18 0.08
N ALA A 171 4.57 -8.69 0.95
CA ALA A 171 4.44 -9.13 2.33
C ALA A 171 2.98 -9.54 2.57
N SER A 172 2.75 -10.61 3.32
CA SER A 172 1.41 -11.14 3.50
C SER A 172 1.04 -11.32 4.96
N ILE A 173 -0.27 -11.34 5.24
CA ILE A 173 -0.86 -11.70 6.52
C ILE A 173 -1.86 -12.80 6.24
N LYS A 174 -1.61 -13.98 6.79
CA LYS A 174 -2.55 -15.10 6.71
C LYS A 174 -3.53 -15.04 7.86
N LEU A 175 -4.80 -15.06 7.54
CA LEU A 175 -5.92 -15.03 8.48
C LEU A 175 -6.54 -16.42 8.62
N TYR A 176 -6.79 -16.84 9.85
CA TYR A 176 -7.49 -18.07 10.17
C TYR A 176 -8.86 -17.73 10.76
N PHE A 177 -9.93 -18.02 10.06
CA PHE A 177 -11.28 -17.57 10.41
C PHE A 177 -11.76 -18.12 11.76
N ILE A 178 -11.58 -19.42 11.98
CA ILE A 178 -12.07 -20.09 13.21
C ILE A 178 -11.42 -19.51 14.47
N THR A 179 -10.13 -19.20 14.43
CA THR A 179 -9.39 -18.73 15.61
C THR A 179 -9.20 -17.22 15.64
N GLY A 180 -9.46 -16.54 14.51
CA GLY A 180 -9.11 -15.14 14.31
C GLY A 180 -7.61 -14.88 14.49
N LYS A 181 -6.76 -15.91 14.40
CA LYS A 181 -5.30 -15.77 14.38
C LYS A 181 -4.89 -15.16 13.04
N HIS A 182 -3.85 -14.38 13.07
CA HIS A 182 -3.19 -13.88 11.89
C HIS A 182 -1.67 -14.04 12.09
N ALA A 183 -0.98 -14.35 11.02
CA ALA A 183 0.48 -14.55 11.01
C ALA A 183 1.06 -13.71 9.88
N LYS A 184 2.07 -12.89 10.20
CA LYS A 184 2.89 -12.20 9.19
C LYS A 184 3.84 -13.20 8.55
N GLN A 185 3.98 -13.08 7.25
CA GLN A 185 4.93 -13.84 6.44
C GLN A 185 5.79 -12.90 5.59
#